data_b9fb88a8852cda3a180887ddf53affb5
#
_entry.id   b9fb88a8852cda3a180887ddf53affb5
#
_cell.length_a   1.000
_cell.length_b   1.000
_cell.length_c   1.000
_cell.angle_alpha   90.00
_cell.angle_beta   90.00
_cell.angle_gamma   90.00
#
_symmetry.space_group_name_H-M   'P 1'
#
loop_
_entity.id
_entity.type
_entity.pdbx_description
1 polymer ?
#
loop_
_entity_poly.entity_id
_entity_poly.type
_entity_poly.pdbx_seq_one_letter_code
_entity_poly.pdbx_strand_id
1 'polypeptide(L)'
;RLYDYMKAHRMLCVLSFVVVTLLLVVSVLRLSYKEDISDFLPVDSQHHNALKIYQDISGANKIFAVFQYRDTTKTDPEMMVTSVDAFVETIQRTDTAHRVANVMSQIDLEKLSAVTDFVYNNIPYFLTEKDYARMDSLLETTDYIHRQLQQDKQMLLFPSGGLLSDNIQRDPLNLFTPVVQKLQRADTSLKFELYDGRIFSPDMQKAFVIIGSPYGASETENNAKLISLLQTCSKKVMAHHRNLDIHIIGGPVIAVGNASQIKSDSILSVTIAVVFIMALLLFTLRNLRNIFLIALSIAWGWLFAMGGLALIHISVSIIVIGISSVILGIAVNYPLHFIAHLTHTPQKKQALRELIMPLFVGNITTVGAFLALVPLQSVALKDLGLFSSFLLIGTIVFVLIYLPHL
;
A
#
# COMPACT_ATOMS: atom_id res chain seq x y z
N ARG A 1 -3.74 51.39 -2.15
CA ARG A 1 -4.33 51.42 -3.50
C ARG A 1 -5.26 50.23 -3.72
N LEU A 2 -4.79 48.95 -3.56
CA LEU A 2 -5.62 47.74 -3.76
C LEU A 2 -6.83 47.72 -2.82
N TYR A 3 -6.64 47.98 -1.52
CA TYR A 3 -7.71 48.05 -0.53
C TYR A 3 -8.77 49.08 -0.90
N ASP A 4 -8.37 50.29 -1.29
CA ASP A 4 -9.30 51.39 -1.68
C ASP A 4 -10.07 51.03 -2.95
N TYR A 5 -9.40 50.39 -3.92
CA TYR A 5 -10.03 49.92 -5.18
C TYR A 5 -11.08 48.86 -4.89
N MET A 6 -10.73 47.81 -4.07
CA MET A 6 -11.68 46.76 -3.71
C MET A 6 -12.82 47.23 -2.84
N LYS A 7 -12.58 48.25 -1.97
CA LYS A 7 -13.63 48.90 -1.20
C LYS A 7 -14.61 49.65 -2.08
N ALA A 8 -14.11 50.33 -3.14
CA ALA A 8 -14.94 51.04 -4.12
C ALA A 8 -15.75 50.07 -5.01
N HIS A 9 -15.16 48.91 -5.33
CA HIS A 9 -15.76 47.91 -6.23
C HIS A 9 -16.07 46.60 -5.48
N ARG A 10 -16.94 46.67 -4.46
CA ARG A 10 -17.29 45.52 -3.61
C ARG A 10 -17.82 44.30 -4.39
N MET A 11 -18.64 44.56 -5.44
CA MET A 11 -19.15 43.48 -6.28
C MET A 11 -18.02 42.70 -6.99
N LEU A 12 -17.01 43.44 -7.47
CA LEU A 12 -15.85 42.82 -8.12
C LEU A 12 -15.00 41.99 -7.16
N CYS A 13 -14.89 42.47 -5.90
CA CYS A 13 -14.22 41.69 -4.82
C CYS A 13 -14.96 40.38 -4.54
N VAL A 14 -16.28 40.42 -4.38
CA VAL A 14 -17.11 39.21 -4.13
C VAL A 14 -17.09 38.32 -5.36
N LEU A 15 -17.20 38.86 -6.56
CA LEU A 15 -17.16 38.08 -7.79
C LEU A 15 -15.83 37.36 -7.96
N SER A 16 -14.70 38.06 -7.74
CA SER A 16 -13.36 37.45 -7.79
C SER A 16 -13.19 36.32 -6.77
N PHE A 17 -13.69 36.52 -5.55
CA PHE A 17 -13.68 35.50 -4.51
C PHE A 17 -14.48 34.25 -4.93
N VAL A 18 -15.70 34.44 -5.42
CA VAL A 18 -16.58 33.35 -5.86
C VAL A 18 -15.96 32.60 -7.05
N VAL A 19 -15.46 33.30 -8.05
CA VAL A 19 -14.85 32.71 -9.24
C VAL A 19 -13.61 31.86 -8.86
N VAL A 20 -12.71 32.44 -8.06
CA VAL A 20 -11.50 31.71 -7.61
C VAL A 20 -11.89 30.48 -6.79
N THR A 21 -12.85 30.63 -5.87
CA THR A 21 -13.32 29.50 -5.03
C THR A 21 -13.93 28.40 -5.91
N LEU A 22 -14.76 28.73 -6.89
CA LEU A 22 -15.34 27.75 -7.81
C LEU A 22 -14.27 27.01 -8.62
N LEU A 23 -13.29 27.75 -9.16
CA LEU A 23 -12.16 27.13 -9.89
C LEU A 23 -11.38 26.16 -9.01
N LEU A 24 -11.10 26.53 -7.76
CA LEU A 24 -10.41 25.66 -6.79
C LEU A 24 -11.26 24.42 -6.47
N VAL A 25 -12.56 24.57 -6.24
CA VAL A 25 -13.47 23.43 -5.99
C VAL A 25 -13.48 22.47 -7.18
N VAL A 26 -13.62 22.99 -8.41
CA VAL A 26 -13.59 22.14 -9.62
C VAL A 26 -12.25 21.42 -9.77
N SER A 27 -11.14 22.07 -9.43
CA SER A 27 -9.82 21.43 -9.45
C SER A 27 -9.73 20.30 -8.42
N VAL A 28 -10.21 20.51 -7.20
CA VAL A 28 -10.19 19.50 -6.14
C VAL A 28 -11.02 18.26 -6.48
N LEU A 29 -12.12 18.40 -7.20
CA LEU A 29 -12.96 17.27 -7.63
C LEU A 29 -12.23 16.30 -8.59
N ARG A 30 -11.13 16.73 -9.20
CA ARG A 30 -10.30 15.89 -10.08
C ARG A 30 -9.19 15.15 -9.32
N LEU A 31 -9.01 15.44 -8.03
CA LEU A 31 -7.93 14.89 -7.23
C LEU A 31 -8.24 13.45 -6.81
N SER A 32 -7.31 12.55 -7.05
CA SER A 32 -7.33 11.19 -6.50
C SER A 32 -6.41 11.09 -5.29
N TYR A 33 -6.81 10.29 -4.33
CA TYR A 33 -6.00 10.06 -3.13
C TYR A 33 -5.22 8.76 -3.28
N LYS A 34 -3.91 8.82 -3.06
CA LYS A 34 -3.03 7.65 -3.02
C LYS A 34 -2.54 7.40 -1.60
N GLU A 35 -2.45 6.14 -1.26
CA GLU A 35 -2.02 5.70 0.07
C GLU A 35 -0.83 4.76 -0.11
N ASP A 36 0.31 5.31 -0.50
CA ASP A 36 1.53 4.53 -0.73
C ASP A 36 2.64 5.02 0.19
N ILE A 37 3.04 4.16 1.13
CA ILE A 37 4.18 4.46 2.02
C ILE A 37 5.48 4.54 1.22
N SER A 38 5.56 3.88 0.08
CA SER A 38 6.75 3.93 -0.78
C SER A 38 7.02 5.32 -1.36
N ASP A 39 6.01 6.20 -1.41
CA ASP A 39 6.16 7.60 -1.82
C ASP A 39 7.11 8.41 -0.91
N PHE A 40 7.38 7.93 0.31
CA PHE A 40 8.41 8.51 1.20
C PHE A 40 9.82 8.06 0.88
N LEU A 41 9.98 6.95 0.14
CA LEU A 41 11.30 6.48 -0.27
C LEU A 41 11.80 7.32 -1.45
N PRO A 42 13.11 7.61 -1.50
CA PRO A 42 13.69 8.24 -2.68
C PRO A 42 13.66 7.23 -3.84
N VAL A 43 12.82 7.47 -4.82
CA VAL A 43 12.66 6.58 -5.97
C VAL A 43 13.32 7.21 -7.18
N ASP A 44 14.51 6.74 -7.50
CA ASP A 44 15.07 6.92 -8.83
C ASP A 44 14.36 5.93 -9.79
N SER A 45 14.16 6.33 -11.05
CA SER A 45 13.44 5.54 -12.06
C SER A 45 14.02 4.12 -12.25
N GLN A 46 15.30 3.92 -12.02
CA GLN A 46 15.97 2.61 -12.04
C GLN A 46 15.54 1.72 -10.85
N HIS A 47 15.39 2.32 -9.67
CA HIS A 47 14.99 1.60 -8.46
C HIS A 47 13.49 1.23 -8.47
N HIS A 48 12.65 2.01 -9.17
CA HIS A 48 11.23 1.69 -9.30
C HIS A 48 11.01 0.37 -10.08
N ASN A 49 11.73 0.18 -11.17
CA ASN A 49 11.68 -1.07 -11.93
C ASN A 49 12.24 -2.26 -11.12
N ALA A 50 13.33 -2.05 -10.38
CA ALA A 50 13.92 -3.08 -9.52
C ALA A 50 12.97 -3.46 -8.37
N LEU A 51 12.29 -2.48 -7.75
CA LEU A 51 11.31 -2.73 -6.70
C LEU A 51 10.10 -3.52 -7.25
N LYS A 52 9.61 -3.19 -8.44
CA LYS A 52 8.52 -3.90 -9.10
C LYS A 52 8.91 -5.35 -9.41
N ILE A 53 10.09 -5.56 -9.99
CA ILE A 53 10.64 -6.89 -10.26
C ILE A 53 10.79 -7.68 -8.94
N TYR A 54 11.30 -7.04 -7.89
CA TYR A 54 11.42 -7.65 -6.57
C TYR A 54 10.04 -8.06 -6.01
N GLN A 55 9.04 -7.18 -6.11
CA GLN A 55 7.67 -7.48 -5.67
C GLN A 55 7.05 -8.65 -6.44
N ASP A 56 7.30 -8.74 -7.74
CA ASP A 56 6.81 -9.83 -8.58
C ASP A 56 7.50 -11.17 -8.24
N ILE A 57 8.81 -11.14 -8.01
CA ILE A 57 9.60 -12.35 -7.66
C ILE A 57 9.36 -12.78 -6.22
N SER A 58 9.30 -11.84 -5.27
CA SER A 58 9.14 -12.13 -3.83
C SER A 58 7.74 -12.60 -3.44
N GLY A 59 6.79 -12.55 -4.37
CA GLY A 59 5.39 -12.88 -4.08
C GLY A 59 4.67 -11.82 -3.23
N ALA A 60 5.22 -10.61 -3.11
CA ALA A 60 4.63 -9.51 -2.35
C ALA A 60 3.23 -9.11 -2.85
N ASN A 61 2.91 -9.39 -4.11
CA ASN A 61 1.58 -9.16 -4.71
C ASN A 61 0.61 -10.35 -4.52
N LYS A 62 1.01 -11.39 -3.78
CA LYS A 62 0.15 -12.55 -3.55
C LYS A 62 -0.68 -12.40 -2.29
N ILE A 63 -1.91 -12.87 -2.39
CA ILE A 63 -2.85 -12.97 -1.29
C ILE A 63 -3.00 -14.46 -0.97
N PHE A 64 -2.99 -14.80 0.29
CA PHE A 64 -3.19 -16.16 0.78
C PHE A 64 -4.54 -16.24 1.48
N ALA A 65 -5.38 -17.17 1.05
CA ALA A 65 -6.52 -17.60 1.85
C ALA A 65 -6.08 -18.81 2.67
N VAL A 66 -6.04 -18.65 3.97
CA VAL A 66 -5.65 -19.68 4.94
C VAL A 66 -6.92 -20.24 5.56
N PHE A 67 -7.19 -21.50 5.29
CA PHE A 67 -8.29 -22.25 5.88
C PHE A 67 -7.76 -22.92 7.16
N GLN A 68 -8.48 -22.80 8.24
CA GLN A 68 -8.07 -23.35 9.53
C GLN A 68 -9.30 -23.90 10.29
N TYR A 69 -9.16 -25.07 10.92
CA TYR A 69 -10.18 -25.55 11.83
C TYR A 69 -10.27 -24.71 13.09
N ARG A 70 -11.49 -24.45 13.57
CA ARG A 70 -11.72 -23.85 14.89
C ARG A 70 -11.44 -24.83 15.99
N ASP A 71 -11.87 -26.09 15.79
CA ASP A 71 -11.61 -27.20 16.69
C ASP A 71 -10.47 -28.05 16.11
N THR A 72 -9.28 -27.91 16.69
CA THR A 72 -8.08 -28.60 16.25
C THR A 72 -8.04 -30.08 16.66
N THR A 73 -9.03 -30.54 17.40
CA THR A 73 -9.12 -31.96 17.80
C THR A 73 -9.71 -32.85 16.72
N LYS A 74 -10.39 -32.23 15.74
CA LYS A 74 -11.06 -32.94 14.62
C LYS A 74 -10.51 -32.43 13.29
N THR A 75 -9.66 -33.22 12.68
CA THR A 75 -9.15 -32.97 11.32
C THR A 75 -9.95 -33.80 10.33
N ASP A 76 -10.51 -33.15 9.32
CA ASP A 76 -11.17 -33.78 8.19
C ASP A 76 -10.64 -33.16 6.90
N PRO A 77 -9.55 -33.73 6.35
CA PRO A 77 -8.92 -33.16 5.13
C PRO A 77 -9.87 -33.11 3.93
N GLU A 78 -10.83 -34.04 3.81
CA GLU A 78 -11.81 -34.06 2.70
C GLU A 78 -12.78 -32.87 2.80
N MET A 79 -13.25 -32.58 4.02
CA MET A 79 -14.08 -31.39 4.25
C MET A 79 -13.29 -30.11 3.95
N MET A 80 -12.02 -30.04 4.30
CA MET A 80 -11.16 -28.91 4.00
C MET A 80 -11.00 -28.72 2.47
N VAL A 81 -10.75 -29.82 1.75
CA VAL A 81 -10.68 -29.82 0.28
C VAL A 81 -11.98 -29.31 -0.32
N THR A 82 -13.13 -29.84 0.11
CA THR A 82 -14.45 -29.39 -0.37
C THR A 82 -14.69 -27.90 -0.10
N SER A 83 -14.20 -27.40 1.05
CA SER A 83 -14.32 -26.00 1.43
C SER A 83 -13.43 -25.09 0.56
N VAL A 84 -12.23 -25.55 0.20
CA VAL A 84 -11.32 -24.87 -0.74
C VAL A 84 -11.99 -24.77 -2.11
N ASP A 85 -12.56 -25.87 -2.61
CA ASP A 85 -13.24 -25.88 -3.91
C ASP A 85 -14.46 -24.96 -3.95
N ALA A 86 -15.28 -24.99 -2.89
CA ALA A 86 -16.42 -24.10 -2.75
C ALA A 86 -15.99 -22.63 -2.73
N PHE A 87 -14.85 -22.32 -2.14
CA PHE A 87 -14.30 -20.97 -2.13
C PHE A 87 -13.85 -20.52 -3.52
N VAL A 88 -13.10 -21.36 -4.23
CA VAL A 88 -12.66 -21.08 -5.60
C VAL A 88 -13.84 -20.88 -6.53
N GLU A 89 -14.83 -21.77 -6.46
CA GLU A 89 -16.06 -21.65 -7.25
C GLU A 89 -16.85 -20.37 -6.91
N THR A 90 -16.92 -20.01 -5.62
CA THR A 90 -17.57 -18.76 -5.18
C THR A 90 -16.85 -17.53 -5.73
N ILE A 91 -15.51 -17.54 -5.78
CA ILE A 91 -14.73 -16.46 -6.41
C ILE A 91 -15.08 -16.37 -7.89
N GLN A 92 -15.00 -17.47 -8.62
CA GLN A 92 -15.28 -17.51 -10.07
C GLN A 92 -16.67 -16.99 -10.41
N ARG A 93 -17.68 -17.32 -9.60
CA ARG A 93 -19.07 -16.86 -9.78
C ARG A 93 -19.27 -15.39 -9.38
N THR A 94 -18.49 -14.89 -8.42
CA THR A 94 -18.70 -13.53 -7.86
C THR A 94 -17.83 -12.49 -8.52
N ASP A 95 -16.66 -12.86 -9.05
CA ASP A 95 -15.70 -11.94 -9.69
C ASP A 95 -16.08 -11.66 -11.15
N THR A 96 -17.19 -10.97 -11.36
CA THR A 96 -17.63 -10.53 -12.70
C THR A 96 -16.73 -9.44 -13.31
N ALA A 97 -15.94 -8.76 -12.49
CA ALA A 97 -15.07 -7.67 -12.91
C ALA A 97 -13.60 -8.08 -13.12
N HIS A 98 -13.31 -9.39 -13.09
CA HIS A 98 -11.97 -9.96 -13.30
C HIS A 98 -10.88 -9.30 -12.42
N ARG A 99 -11.19 -9.13 -11.15
CA ARG A 99 -10.28 -8.53 -10.16
C ARG A 99 -9.22 -9.50 -9.65
N VAL A 100 -9.42 -10.78 -9.85
CA VAL A 100 -8.50 -11.87 -9.52
C VAL A 100 -7.70 -12.24 -10.78
N ALA A 101 -6.35 -12.16 -10.69
CA ALA A 101 -5.51 -12.54 -11.83
C ALA A 101 -5.46 -14.07 -12.01
N ASN A 102 -5.22 -14.78 -10.92
CA ASN A 102 -5.19 -16.24 -10.90
C ASN A 102 -5.49 -16.75 -9.48
N VAL A 103 -6.00 -17.96 -9.41
CA VAL A 103 -6.19 -18.70 -8.15
C VAL A 103 -5.45 -20.03 -8.26
N MET A 104 -4.51 -20.25 -7.37
CA MET A 104 -3.77 -21.50 -7.26
C MET A 104 -4.22 -22.22 -5.99
N SER A 105 -5.17 -23.12 -6.13
CA SER A 105 -5.68 -24.00 -5.06
C SER A 105 -5.07 -25.38 -5.15
N GLN A 106 -4.58 -25.79 -6.32
CA GLN A 106 -3.94 -27.07 -6.59
C GLN A 106 -2.57 -26.86 -7.22
N ILE A 107 -1.64 -27.73 -6.88
CA ILE A 107 -0.36 -27.83 -7.55
C ILE A 107 -0.57 -28.71 -8.79
N ASP A 108 -0.26 -28.16 -9.93
CA ASP A 108 -0.26 -28.87 -11.22
C ASP A 108 0.98 -29.79 -11.25
N LEU A 109 0.74 -31.07 -11.12
CA LEU A 109 1.80 -32.08 -11.13
C LEU A 109 2.55 -32.13 -12.46
N GLU A 110 1.89 -31.77 -13.59
CA GLU A 110 2.56 -31.70 -14.88
C GLU A 110 3.57 -30.55 -14.93
N LYS A 111 3.23 -29.39 -14.33
CA LYS A 111 4.17 -28.27 -14.19
C LYS A 111 5.30 -28.58 -13.24
N LEU A 112 5.03 -29.32 -12.17
CA LEU A 112 6.07 -29.76 -11.24
C LEU A 112 7.04 -30.71 -11.93
N SER A 113 6.53 -31.64 -12.75
CA SER A 113 7.35 -32.51 -13.60
C SER A 113 8.20 -31.70 -14.57
N ALA A 114 7.60 -30.70 -15.25
CA ALA A 114 8.33 -29.85 -16.20
C ALA A 114 9.48 -29.06 -15.52
N VAL A 115 9.31 -28.61 -14.26
CA VAL A 115 10.39 -27.98 -13.50
C VAL A 115 11.48 -29.00 -13.17
N THR A 116 11.12 -30.21 -12.76
CA THR A 116 12.06 -31.29 -12.50
C THR A 116 12.84 -31.63 -13.77
N ASP A 117 12.17 -31.76 -14.91
CA ASP A 117 12.76 -31.96 -16.21
C ASP A 117 13.73 -30.85 -16.60
N PHE A 118 13.34 -29.61 -16.36
CA PHE A 118 14.23 -28.46 -16.60
C PHE A 118 15.50 -28.53 -15.74
N VAL A 119 15.38 -28.86 -14.46
CA VAL A 119 16.54 -28.99 -13.55
C VAL A 119 17.46 -30.12 -14.05
N TYR A 120 16.91 -31.29 -14.35
CA TYR A 120 17.73 -32.42 -14.86
C TYR A 120 18.42 -32.09 -16.21
N ASN A 121 17.74 -31.41 -17.12
CA ASN A 121 18.31 -31.03 -18.41
C ASN A 121 19.37 -29.92 -18.30
N ASN A 122 19.39 -29.19 -17.17
CA ASN A 122 20.31 -28.09 -16.92
C ASN A 122 21.16 -28.29 -15.66
N ILE A 123 21.35 -29.53 -15.23
CA ILE A 123 21.97 -29.88 -13.95
C ILE A 123 23.35 -29.23 -13.71
N PRO A 124 24.23 -29.05 -14.72
CA PRO A 124 25.53 -28.41 -14.53
C PRO A 124 25.44 -27.00 -13.95
N TYR A 125 24.35 -26.26 -14.17
CA TYR A 125 24.16 -24.91 -13.62
C TYR A 125 23.81 -24.93 -12.11
N PHE A 126 23.39 -26.08 -11.61
CA PHE A 126 22.98 -26.25 -10.19
C PHE A 126 24.03 -26.93 -9.33
N LEU A 127 25.15 -27.40 -9.93
CA LEU A 127 26.22 -28.06 -9.23
C LEU A 127 27.20 -27.06 -8.61
N THR A 128 27.57 -27.32 -7.37
CA THR A 128 28.64 -26.58 -6.67
C THR A 128 29.94 -27.40 -6.69
N GLU A 129 31.09 -26.78 -6.38
CA GLU A 129 32.37 -27.48 -6.23
C GLU A 129 32.30 -28.65 -5.23
N LYS A 130 31.48 -28.50 -4.17
CA LYS A 130 31.26 -29.56 -3.20
C LYS A 130 30.47 -30.73 -3.79
N ASP A 131 29.57 -30.48 -4.71
CA ASP A 131 28.81 -31.53 -5.37
C ASP A 131 29.72 -32.32 -6.32
N TYR A 132 30.59 -31.65 -7.08
CA TYR A 132 31.63 -32.30 -7.90
C TYR A 132 32.57 -33.16 -7.05
N ALA A 133 33.13 -32.61 -5.95
CA ALA A 133 34.01 -33.37 -5.07
C ALA A 133 33.33 -34.61 -4.45
N ARG A 134 32.03 -34.51 -4.15
CA ARG A 134 31.21 -35.65 -3.72
C ARG A 134 31.05 -36.70 -4.80
N MET A 135 30.78 -36.29 -6.03
CA MET A 135 30.64 -37.21 -7.15
C MET A 135 31.95 -37.97 -7.43
N ASP A 136 33.05 -37.24 -7.46
CA ASP A 136 34.39 -37.84 -7.65
C ASP A 136 34.67 -38.86 -6.54
N SER A 137 34.44 -38.51 -5.28
CA SER A 137 34.62 -39.44 -4.14
C SER A 137 33.73 -40.69 -4.23
N LEU A 138 32.50 -40.55 -4.73
CA LEU A 138 31.60 -41.70 -4.92
C LEU A 138 32.08 -42.61 -6.07
N LEU A 139 32.56 -42.05 -7.17
CA LEU A 139 33.04 -42.78 -8.34
C LEU A 139 34.39 -43.47 -8.06
N GLU A 140 35.24 -42.89 -7.21
CA GLU A 140 36.49 -43.52 -6.74
C GLU A 140 36.26 -44.64 -5.74
N THR A 141 35.09 -44.71 -5.13
CA THR A 141 34.79 -45.79 -4.13
C THR A 141 34.66 -47.12 -4.83
N THR A 142 35.48 -48.10 -4.43
CA THR A 142 35.44 -49.44 -4.96
C THR A 142 34.03 -50.05 -4.88
N ASP A 143 33.54 -50.62 -5.94
CA ASP A 143 32.23 -51.28 -6.08
C ASP A 143 30.99 -50.35 -5.95
N TYR A 144 31.15 -49.03 -5.88
CA TYR A 144 29.98 -48.10 -5.77
C TYR A 144 29.02 -48.31 -6.96
N ILE A 145 29.55 -48.29 -8.16
CA ILE A 145 28.75 -48.42 -9.42
C ILE A 145 28.00 -49.77 -9.39
N HIS A 146 28.66 -50.82 -9.05
CA HIS A 146 28.04 -52.16 -9.05
C HIS A 146 26.92 -52.28 -8.01
N ARG A 147 27.16 -51.76 -6.77
CA ARG A 147 26.15 -51.75 -5.73
C ARG A 147 24.95 -50.91 -6.08
N GLN A 148 25.15 -49.71 -6.67
CA GLN A 148 24.06 -48.80 -7.04
C GLN A 148 23.20 -49.47 -8.15
N LEU A 149 23.80 -50.02 -9.18
CA LEU A 149 23.06 -50.70 -10.23
C LEU A 149 22.31 -51.95 -9.75
N GLN A 150 22.85 -52.67 -8.74
CA GLN A 150 22.12 -53.76 -8.10
C GLN A 150 20.92 -53.27 -7.29
N GLN A 151 21.03 -52.15 -6.59
CA GLN A 151 19.91 -51.53 -5.89
C GLN A 151 18.82 -51.07 -6.84
N ASP A 152 19.19 -50.40 -7.94
CA ASP A 152 18.26 -49.97 -8.98
C ASP A 152 17.52 -51.15 -9.62
N LYS A 153 18.24 -52.23 -9.91
CA LYS A 153 17.62 -53.46 -10.40
C LYS A 153 16.60 -54.01 -9.39
N GLN A 154 16.92 -54.02 -8.12
CA GLN A 154 15.99 -54.46 -7.10
C GLN A 154 14.75 -53.55 -7.03
N MET A 155 14.93 -52.24 -7.06
CA MET A 155 13.83 -51.27 -7.05
C MET A 155 12.89 -51.44 -8.25
N LEU A 156 13.43 -51.68 -9.45
CA LEU A 156 12.63 -51.93 -10.65
C LEU A 156 11.84 -53.24 -10.60
N LEU A 157 12.29 -54.22 -9.81
CA LEU A 157 11.56 -55.47 -9.63
C LEU A 157 10.38 -55.41 -8.64
N PHE A 158 10.27 -54.31 -7.86
CA PHE A 158 9.10 -54.09 -7.01
C PHE A 158 7.85 -53.70 -7.82
N PRO A 159 6.64 -54.03 -7.35
CA PRO A 159 5.41 -53.67 -8.01
C PRO A 159 5.25 -52.16 -8.32
N SER A 160 5.91 -51.30 -7.50
CA SER A 160 5.97 -49.82 -7.68
C SER A 160 7.15 -49.38 -8.54
N GLY A 161 7.96 -50.28 -9.08
CA GLY A 161 9.19 -49.95 -9.84
C GLY A 161 8.93 -49.13 -11.10
N GLY A 162 7.75 -49.31 -11.72
CA GLY A 162 7.33 -48.47 -12.84
C GLY A 162 7.26 -46.99 -12.56
N LEU A 163 6.93 -46.58 -11.34
CA LEU A 163 6.90 -45.18 -10.90
C LEU A 163 8.30 -44.58 -10.74
N LEU A 164 9.31 -45.44 -10.49
CA LEU A 164 10.70 -45.04 -10.25
C LEU A 164 11.57 -45.16 -11.50
N SER A 165 11.06 -45.79 -12.57
CA SER A 165 11.84 -46.08 -13.76
C SER A 165 12.45 -44.85 -14.42
N ASP A 166 11.67 -43.75 -14.53
CA ASP A 166 12.12 -42.50 -15.14
C ASP A 166 13.24 -41.84 -14.37
N ASN A 167 13.17 -41.86 -13.00
CA ASN A 167 14.22 -41.30 -12.16
C ASN A 167 15.50 -42.11 -12.25
N ILE A 168 15.39 -43.45 -12.25
CA ILE A 168 16.54 -44.36 -12.37
C ILE A 168 17.18 -44.20 -13.75
N GLN A 169 16.39 -44.05 -14.81
CA GLN A 169 16.94 -43.80 -16.17
C GLN A 169 17.70 -42.49 -16.29
N ARG A 170 17.26 -41.44 -15.57
CA ARG A 170 17.88 -40.12 -15.63
C ARG A 170 19.16 -40.04 -14.79
N ASP A 171 19.21 -40.75 -13.68
CA ASP A 171 20.33 -40.70 -12.71
C ASP A 171 20.64 -42.13 -12.19
N PRO A 172 21.12 -43.05 -13.08
CA PRO A 172 21.34 -44.45 -12.72
C PRO A 172 22.44 -44.65 -11.66
N LEU A 173 23.26 -43.69 -11.40
CA LEU A 173 24.28 -43.70 -10.38
C LEU A 173 23.95 -42.87 -9.14
N ASN A 174 22.72 -42.31 -9.07
CA ASN A 174 22.26 -41.45 -7.97
C ASN A 174 23.22 -40.30 -7.63
N LEU A 175 23.85 -39.70 -8.65
CA LEU A 175 24.81 -38.62 -8.50
C LEU A 175 24.09 -37.26 -8.40
N PHE A 176 23.01 -37.10 -9.14
CA PHE A 176 22.29 -35.82 -9.30
C PHE A 176 21.06 -35.71 -8.38
N THR A 177 20.42 -36.82 -8.03
CA THR A 177 19.25 -36.86 -7.15
C THR A 177 19.46 -36.10 -5.82
N PRO A 178 20.61 -36.21 -5.12
CA PRO A 178 20.86 -35.43 -3.92
C PRO A 178 20.92 -33.94 -4.15
N VAL A 179 21.34 -33.47 -5.37
CA VAL A 179 21.37 -32.05 -5.74
C VAL A 179 19.95 -31.55 -5.96
N VAL A 180 19.14 -32.32 -6.68
CA VAL A 180 17.71 -32.00 -6.88
C VAL A 180 16.98 -31.94 -5.55
N GLN A 181 17.22 -32.90 -4.65
CA GLN A 181 16.68 -32.88 -3.29
C GLN A 181 17.15 -31.68 -2.47
N LYS A 182 18.41 -31.26 -2.61
CA LYS A 182 18.96 -30.06 -1.97
C LYS A 182 18.25 -28.80 -2.47
N LEU A 183 18.01 -28.70 -3.78
CA LEU A 183 17.23 -27.57 -4.35
C LEU A 183 15.80 -27.56 -3.85
N GLN A 184 15.16 -28.72 -3.71
CA GLN A 184 13.83 -28.85 -3.12
C GLN A 184 13.80 -28.49 -1.63
N ARG A 185 14.89 -28.71 -0.90
CA ARG A 185 15.03 -28.41 0.53
C ARG A 185 15.55 -26.99 0.80
N ALA A 186 16.17 -26.35 -0.21
CA ALA A 186 17.01 -25.18 0.03
C ALA A 186 16.24 -23.93 0.48
N ASP A 187 14.90 -23.92 0.44
CA ASP A 187 14.16 -22.68 0.73
C ASP A 187 12.83 -22.84 1.48
N THR A 188 12.62 -23.93 2.21
CA THR A 188 11.37 -24.05 2.97
C THR A 188 11.64 -24.20 4.46
N SER A 189 11.77 -23.05 5.13
CA SER A 189 11.47 -22.93 6.56
C SER A 189 10.00 -23.31 6.85
N LEU A 190 9.16 -23.33 5.82
CA LEU A 190 7.76 -23.76 5.86
C LEU A 190 7.69 -25.17 5.25
N LYS A 191 7.46 -26.18 6.08
CA LYS A 191 7.13 -27.51 5.63
C LYS A 191 5.67 -27.51 5.18
N PHE A 192 5.40 -27.88 3.94
CA PHE A 192 4.05 -28.09 3.41
C PHE A 192 3.88 -29.58 3.06
N GLU A 193 2.68 -30.08 3.23
CA GLU A 193 2.27 -31.39 2.74
C GLU A 193 1.23 -31.24 1.63
N LEU A 194 1.22 -32.17 0.70
CA LEU A 194 0.24 -32.21 -0.38
C LEU A 194 -0.81 -33.27 -0.06
N TYR A 195 -2.07 -32.85 -0.03
CA TYR A 195 -3.21 -33.75 0.05
C TYR A 195 -4.16 -33.45 -1.10
N ASP A 196 -4.44 -34.41 -1.93
CA ASP A 196 -5.25 -34.28 -3.15
C ASP A 196 -4.82 -33.09 -4.02
N GLY A 197 -3.48 -32.91 -4.19
CA GLY A 197 -2.88 -31.83 -4.96
C GLY A 197 -2.94 -30.44 -4.31
N ARG A 198 -3.54 -30.30 -3.12
CA ARG A 198 -3.66 -29.04 -2.39
C ARG A 198 -2.58 -28.91 -1.32
N ILE A 199 -2.23 -27.67 -1.01
CA ILE A 199 -1.17 -27.34 -0.06
C ILE A 199 -1.74 -27.32 1.35
N PHE A 200 -1.21 -28.17 2.22
CA PHE A 200 -1.57 -28.27 3.64
C PHE A 200 -0.38 -27.96 4.53
N SER A 201 -0.67 -27.58 5.78
CA SER A 201 0.34 -27.61 6.85
C SER A 201 0.66 -29.05 7.26
N PRO A 202 1.86 -29.35 7.84
CA PRO A 202 2.27 -30.71 8.21
C PRO A 202 1.35 -31.39 9.22
N ASP A 203 0.65 -30.60 10.02
CA ASP A 203 -0.34 -31.08 10.99
C ASP A 203 -1.74 -31.26 10.39
N MET A 204 -1.90 -31.05 9.08
CA MET A 204 -3.18 -31.10 8.34
C MET A 204 -4.27 -30.17 8.91
N GLN A 205 -3.89 -29.20 9.74
CA GLN A 205 -4.81 -28.26 10.39
C GLN A 205 -5.18 -27.08 9.50
N LYS A 206 -4.35 -26.80 8.49
CA LYS A 206 -4.52 -25.64 7.62
C LYS A 206 -4.34 -26.03 6.17
N ALA A 207 -5.16 -25.40 5.29
CA ALA A 207 -4.97 -25.44 3.86
C ALA A 207 -4.73 -24.02 3.32
N PHE A 208 -4.02 -23.92 2.20
CA PHE A 208 -3.58 -22.65 1.63
C PHE A 208 -4.05 -22.54 0.18
N VAL A 209 -4.64 -21.40 -0.13
CA VAL A 209 -4.96 -21.01 -1.52
C VAL A 209 -4.19 -19.74 -1.82
N ILE A 210 -3.47 -19.71 -2.92
CA ILE A 210 -2.68 -18.56 -3.36
C ILE A 210 -3.47 -17.82 -4.44
N ILE A 211 -3.69 -16.53 -4.23
CA ILE A 211 -4.48 -15.68 -5.10
C ILE A 211 -3.57 -14.57 -5.60
N GLY A 212 -3.45 -14.43 -6.92
CA GLY A 212 -2.71 -13.35 -7.54
C GLY A 212 -3.56 -12.11 -7.67
N SER A 213 -3.05 -10.98 -7.17
CA SER A 213 -3.63 -9.68 -7.47
C SER A 213 -3.05 -9.16 -8.79
N PRO A 214 -3.88 -8.68 -9.74
CA PRO A 214 -3.40 -8.04 -10.95
C PRO A 214 -2.89 -6.62 -10.68
N TYR A 215 -3.12 -6.12 -9.46
CA TYR A 215 -2.76 -4.77 -9.04
C TYR A 215 -1.43 -4.76 -8.31
N GLY A 216 -0.61 -3.73 -8.50
CA GLY A 216 0.58 -3.53 -7.69
C GLY A 216 0.23 -3.35 -6.20
N ALA A 217 1.19 -3.61 -5.31
CA ALA A 217 0.98 -3.47 -3.87
C ALA A 217 0.55 -2.04 -3.46
N SER A 218 0.94 -1.04 -4.25
CA SER A 218 0.61 0.38 -4.06
C SER A 218 -0.80 0.78 -4.56
N GLU A 219 -1.47 -0.06 -5.34
CA GLU A 219 -2.84 0.20 -5.79
C GLU A 219 -3.88 -0.19 -4.72
N THR A 220 -3.86 0.52 -3.60
CA THR A 220 -4.64 0.19 -2.41
C THR A 220 -6.15 0.21 -2.65
N GLU A 221 -6.66 1.12 -3.49
CA GLU A 221 -8.10 1.20 -3.80
C GLU A 221 -8.60 -0.05 -4.54
N ASN A 222 -7.86 -0.49 -5.57
CA ASN A 222 -8.22 -1.67 -6.35
C ASN A 222 -8.04 -2.95 -5.52
N ASN A 223 -6.96 -3.03 -4.75
CA ASN A 223 -6.73 -4.13 -3.82
C ASN A 223 -7.80 -4.18 -2.71
N ALA A 224 -8.30 -3.05 -2.21
CA ALA A 224 -9.38 -3.03 -1.24
C ALA A 224 -10.68 -3.64 -1.79
N LYS A 225 -11.02 -3.36 -3.06
CA LYS A 225 -12.17 -3.96 -3.73
C LYS A 225 -11.99 -5.48 -3.91
N LEU A 226 -10.79 -5.92 -4.27
CA LEU A 226 -10.43 -7.34 -4.38
C LEU A 226 -10.54 -8.04 -3.01
N ILE A 227 -9.95 -7.47 -1.96
CA ILE A 227 -9.98 -8.04 -0.60
C ILE A 227 -11.41 -8.13 -0.07
N SER A 228 -12.22 -7.10 -0.31
CA SER A 228 -13.65 -7.10 0.07
C SER A 228 -14.41 -8.23 -0.62
N LEU A 229 -14.13 -8.49 -1.91
CA LEU A 229 -14.69 -9.62 -2.64
C LEU A 229 -14.27 -10.95 -2.00
N LEU A 230 -12.96 -11.15 -1.73
CA LEU A 230 -12.45 -12.36 -1.11
C LEU A 230 -13.02 -12.60 0.29
N GLN A 231 -13.15 -11.55 1.10
CA GLN A 231 -13.79 -11.61 2.43
C GLN A 231 -15.29 -11.98 2.33
N THR A 232 -15.97 -11.49 1.30
CA THR A 232 -17.37 -11.85 1.06
C THR A 232 -17.50 -13.33 0.68
N CYS A 233 -16.61 -13.82 -0.20
CA CYS A 233 -16.54 -15.24 -0.55
C CYS A 233 -16.22 -16.12 0.67
N SER A 234 -15.25 -15.71 1.49
CA SER A 234 -14.90 -16.42 2.74
C SER A 234 -16.07 -16.52 3.68
N LYS A 235 -16.83 -15.43 3.91
CA LYS A 235 -18.02 -15.43 4.76
C LYS A 235 -19.09 -16.38 4.26
N LYS A 236 -19.31 -16.44 2.95
CA LYS A 236 -20.29 -17.38 2.34
C LYS A 236 -19.90 -18.84 2.60
N VAL A 237 -18.63 -19.19 2.42
CA VAL A 237 -18.14 -20.55 2.67
C VAL A 237 -18.20 -20.90 4.15
N MET A 238 -17.75 -20.02 5.04
CA MET A 238 -17.83 -20.22 6.50
C MET A 238 -19.26 -20.37 7.01
N ALA A 239 -20.25 -19.77 6.36
CA ALA A 239 -21.66 -19.95 6.73
C ALA A 239 -22.16 -21.39 6.54
N HIS A 240 -21.58 -22.13 5.58
CA HIS A 240 -21.90 -23.53 5.32
C HIS A 240 -21.00 -24.50 6.11
N HIS A 241 -19.78 -24.07 6.46
CA HIS A 241 -18.78 -24.86 7.18
C HIS A 241 -18.44 -24.22 8.54
N ARG A 242 -19.27 -24.47 9.55
CA ARG A 242 -19.21 -23.78 10.86
C ARG A 242 -17.92 -24.03 11.66
N ASN A 243 -17.22 -25.14 11.40
CA ASN A 243 -15.98 -25.48 12.09
C ASN A 243 -14.71 -24.94 11.40
N LEU A 244 -14.90 -24.03 10.44
CA LEU A 244 -13.82 -23.51 9.61
C LEU A 244 -13.71 -21.99 9.74
N ASP A 245 -12.48 -21.49 9.86
CA ASP A 245 -12.15 -20.09 9.68
C ASP A 245 -11.31 -19.91 8.41
N ILE A 246 -11.58 -18.85 7.68
CA ILE A 246 -10.84 -18.50 6.47
C ILE A 246 -10.27 -17.11 6.68
N HIS A 247 -8.93 -17.04 6.74
CA HIS A 247 -8.19 -15.80 6.90
C HIS A 247 -7.56 -15.38 5.59
N ILE A 248 -7.81 -14.14 5.18
CA ILE A 248 -7.21 -13.55 3.99
C ILE A 248 -6.00 -12.72 4.45
N ILE A 249 -4.79 -13.11 4.04
CA ILE A 249 -3.53 -12.49 4.43
C ILE A 249 -2.65 -12.24 3.21
N GLY A 250 -1.62 -11.41 3.33
CA GLY A 250 -0.67 -11.14 2.25
C GLY A 250 -0.29 -9.69 2.15
N GLY A 251 0.69 -9.39 1.29
CA GLY A 251 1.20 -8.02 1.09
C GLY A 251 0.10 -7.02 0.77
N PRO A 252 -0.77 -7.27 -0.22
CA PRO A 252 -1.88 -6.36 -0.55
C PRO A 252 -2.86 -6.15 0.61
N VAL A 253 -3.11 -7.17 1.45
CA VAL A 253 -4.01 -7.07 2.60
C VAL A 253 -3.42 -6.15 3.67
N ILE A 254 -2.12 -6.30 3.94
CA ILE A 254 -1.39 -5.44 4.88
C ILE A 254 -1.35 -4.00 4.35
N ALA A 255 -1.07 -3.82 3.06
CA ALA A 255 -1.03 -2.50 2.42
C ALA A 255 -2.37 -1.78 2.54
N VAL A 256 -3.48 -2.46 2.22
CA VAL A 256 -4.84 -1.91 2.36
C VAL A 256 -5.19 -1.61 3.81
N GLY A 257 -4.82 -2.51 4.74
CA GLY A 257 -5.02 -2.28 6.18
C GLY A 257 -4.28 -1.04 6.68
N ASN A 258 -3.00 -0.91 6.34
CA ASN A 258 -2.18 0.25 6.69
C ASN A 258 -2.75 1.54 6.09
N ALA A 259 -3.13 1.51 4.82
CA ALA A 259 -3.71 2.64 4.12
C ALA A 259 -5.01 3.11 4.79
N SER A 260 -5.89 2.18 5.13
CA SER A 260 -7.13 2.48 5.86
C SER A 260 -6.87 3.08 7.25
N GLN A 261 -5.87 2.54 7.97
CA GLN A 261 -5.46 3.07 9.27
C GLN A 261 -4.89 4.48 9.14
N ILE A 262 -3.96 4.70 8.21
CA ILE A 262 -3.37 6.02 7.95
C ILE A 262 -4.46 7.05 7.62
N LYS A 263 -5.45 6.68 6.83
CA LYS A 263 -6.58 7.55 6.50
C LYS A 263 -7.38 7.92 7.76
N SER A 264 -7.70 6.95 8.59
CA SER A 264 -8.41 7.16 9.86
C SER A 264 -7.62 8.08 10.80
N ASP A 265 -6.32 7.80 10.96
CA ASP A 265 -5.42 8.57 11.82
C ASP A 265 -5.23 10.00 11.30
N SER A 266 -5.15 10.18 9.97
CA SER A 266 -5.06 11.49 9.34
C SER A 266 -6.32 12.33 9.59
N ILE A 267 -7.49 11.74 9.41
CA ILE A 267 -8.77 12.42 9.70
C ILE A 267 -8.87 12.76 11.19
N LEU A 268 -8.51 11.83 12.08
CA LEU A 268 -8.50 12.05 13.52
C LEU A 268 -7.55 13.18 13.91
N SER A 269 -6.33 13.19 13.38
CA SER A 269 -5.32 14.21 13.64
C SER A 269 -5.79 15.61 13.21
N VAL A 270 -6.34 15.74 12.00
CA VAL A 270 -6.91 17.01 11.51
C VAL A 270 -8.08 17.45 12.39
N THR A 271 -8.96 16.52 12.76
CA THR A 271 -10.13 16.82 13.61
C THR A 271 -9.69 17.33 14.99
N ILE A 272 -8.73 16.65 15.64
CA ILE A 272 -8.18 17.07 16.93
C ILE A 272 -7.54 18.46 16.82
N ALA A 273 -6.74 18.70 15.78
CA ALA A 273 -6.10 19.99 15.56
C ALA A 273 -7.13 21.11 15.39
N VAL A 274 -8.16 20.90 14.57
CA VAL A 274 -9.24 21.89 14.35
C VAL A 274 -10.01 22.15 15.65
N VAL A 275 -10.41 21.10 16.37
CA VAL A 275 -11.13 21.24 17.66
C VAL A 275 -10.30 22.01 18.68
N PHE A 276 -9.01 21.67 18.80
CA PHE A 276 -8.09 22.35 19.72
C PHE A 276 -7.91 23.84 19.35
N ILE A 277 -7.71 24.12 18.06
CA ILE A 277 -7.61 25.51 17.54
C ILE A 277 -8.89 26.29 17.86
N MET A 278 -10.05 25.69 17.56
CA MET A 278 -11.34 26.33 17.81
C MET A 278 -11.58 26.60 19.30
N ALA A 279 -11.25 25.64 20.17
CA ALA A 279 -11.34 25.80 21.61
C ALA A 279 -10.43 26.94 22.12
N LEU A 280 -9.18 27.01 21.64
CA LEU A 280 -8.24 28.06 21.98
C LEU A 280 -8.72 29.43 21.51
N LEU A 281 -9.27 29.53 20.29
CA LEU A 281 -9.83 30.76 19.75
C LEU A 281 -11.07 31.23 20.54
N LEU A 282 -11.95 30.30 20.94
CA LEU A 282 -13.11 30.57 21.77
C LEU A 282 -12.68 31.16 23.14
N PHE A 283 -11.66 30.58 23.74
CA PHE A 283 -11.13 31.05 25.04
C PHE A 283 -10.50 32.44 24.90
N THR A 284 -9.76 32.69 23.80
CA THR A 284 -8.98 33.93 23.62
C THR A 284 -9.82 35.10 23.13
N LEU A 285 -10.63 34.88 22.07
CA LEU A 285 -11.31 36.00 21.38
C LEU A 285 -12.73 36.27 21.91
N ARG A 286 -13.40 35.29 22.49
CA ARG A 286 -14.77 35.40 23.03
C ARG A 286 -15.82 36.02 22.06
N ASN A 287 -15.52 36.12 20.78
CA ASN A 287 -16.37 36.71 19.76
C ASN A 287 -16.53 35.71 18.59
N LEU A 288 -17.71 35.15 18.46
CA LEU A 288 -18.03 34.11 17.47
C LEU A 288 -17.82 34.59 16.03
N ARG A 289 -18.09 35.85 15.73
CA ARG A 289 -17.85 36.40 14.39
C ARG A 289 -16.38 36.35 14.01
N ASN A 290 -15.48 36.75 14.93
CA ASN A 290 -14.05 36.75 14.68
C ASN A 290 -13.50 35.33 14.51
N ILE A 291 -14.02 34.40 15.31
CA ILE A 291 -13.66 32.98 15.21
C ILE A 291 -14.11 32.41 13.85
N PHE A 292 -15.34 32.72 13.42
CA PHE A 292 -15.83 32.32 12.12
C PHE A 292 -14.96 32.86 10.97
N LEU A 293 -14.54 34.12 11.04
CA LEU A 293 -13.66 34.72 10.03
C LEU A 293 -12.28 34.06 9.99
N ILE A 294 -11.71 33.69 11.14
CA ILE A 294 -10.47 32.92 11.20
C ILE A 294 -10.67 31.53 10.58
N ALA A 295 -11.71 30.82 10.97
CA ALA A 295 -12.03 29.49 10.45
C ALA A 295 -12.23 29.53 8.93
N LEU A 296 -12.93 30.54 8.42
CA LEU A 296 -13.14 30.76 6.98
C LEU A 296 -11.82 31.01 6.25
N SER A 297 -10.91 31.78 6.85
CA SER A 297 -9.59 32.07 6.27
C SER A 297 -8.76 30.77 6.12
N ILE A 298 -8.78 29.93 7.15
CA ILE A 298 -8.07 28.64 7.15
C ILE A 298 -8.69 27.67 6.16
N ALA A 299 -10.04 27.56 6.15
CA ALA A 299 -10.76 26.69 5.23
C ALA A 299 -10.50 27.07 3.76
N TRP A 300 -10.45 28.37 3.48
CA TRP A 300 -10.13 28.83 2.14
C TRP A 300 -8.65 28.60 1.78
N GLY A 301 -7.74 28.78 2.72
CA GLY A 301 -6.33 28.41 2.55
C GLY A 301 -6.13 26.92 2.26
N TRP A 302 -6.87 26.06 2.99
CA TRP A 302 -6.90 24.62 2.72
C TRP A 302 -7.43 24.30 1.31
N LEU A 303 -8.53 24.91 0.92
CA LEU A 303 -9.09 24.76 -0.42
C LEU A 303 -8.08 25.23 -1.50
N PHE A 304 -7.36 26.32 -1.23
CA PHE A 304 -6.33 26.84 -2.13
C PHE A 304 -5.15 25.85 -2.25
N ALA A 305 -4.75 25.20 -1.14
CA ALA A 305 -3.71 24.19 -1.15
C ALA A 305 -4.12 22.94 -1.96
N MET A 306 -5.30 22.41 -1.70
CA MET A 306 -5.84 21.25 -2.42
C MET A 306 -6.04 21.57 -3.91
N GLY A 307 -6.60 22.73 -4.23
CA GLY A 307 -6.80 23.18 -5.61
C GLY A 307 -5.47 23.42 -6.34
N GLY A 308 -4.49 24.02 -5.67
CA GLY A 308 -3.14 24.24 -6.20
C GLY A 308 -2.41 22.94 -6.50
N LEU A 309 -2.48 21.97 -5.58
CA LEU A 309 -1.95 20.62 -5.82
C LEU A 309 -2.65 19.94 -7.00
N ALA A 310 -3.98 20.03 -7.09
CA ALA A 310 -4.75 19.43 -8.16
C ALA A 310 -4.40 19.96 -9.55
N LEU A 311 -3.82 21.17 -9.64
CA LEU A 311 -3.31 21.73 -10.90
C LEU A 311 -1.94 21.19 -11.29
N ILE A 312 -1.16 20.68 -10.33
CA ILE A 312 0.20 20.15 -10.55
C ILE A 312 0.18 18.63 -10.64
N HIS A 313 -0.56 17.98 -9.75
CA HIS A 313 -0.67 16.53 -9.64
C HIS A 313 -2.13 16.07 -9.64
N ILE A 314 -2.37 14.92 -10.26
CA ILE A 314 -3.71 14.29 -10.27
C ILE A 314 -3.93 13.49 -8.98
N SER A 315 -2.87 13.12 -8.25
CA SER A 315 -2.93 12.30 -7.04
C SER A 315 -2.11 12.90 -5.91
N VAL A 316 -2.63 12.81 -4.68
CA VAL A 316 -1.99 13.30 -3.45
C VAL A 316 -2.01 12.20 -2.41
N SER A 317 -0.90 12.07 -1.66
CA SER A 317 -0.80 11.14 -0.55
C SER A 317 -1.68 11.58 0.64
N ILE A 318 -2.50 10.68 1.16
CA ILE A 318 -3.31 10.94 2.36
C ILE A 318 -2.44 11.23 3.59
N ILE A 319 -1.24 10.66 3.64
CA ILE A 319 -0.28 10.93 4.72
C ILE A 319 0.11 12.41 4.77
N VAL A 320 0.27 13.02 3.60
CA VAL A 320 0.56 14.48 3.48
C VAL A 320 -0.57 15.30 4.11
N ILE A 321 -1.82 14.90 3.87
CA ILE A 321 -2.99 15.56 4.47
C ILE A 321 -2.96 15.43 6.00
N GLY A 322 -2.61 14.25 6.52
CA GLY A 322 -2.47 14.02 7.97
C GLY A 322 -1.40 14.91 8.60
N ILE A 323 -0.20 14.93 8.01
CA ILE A 323 0.91 15.77 8.49
C ILE A 323 0.57 17.27 8.39
N SER A 324 -0.22 17.65 7.39
CA SER A 324 -0.63 19.04 7.19
C SER A 324 -1.49 19.60 8.33
N SER A 325 -2.02 18.76 9.21
CA SER A 325 -2.70 19.20 10.44
C SER A 325 -1.81 20.09 11.32
N VAL A 326 -0.50 19.83 11.33
CA VAL A 326 0.50 20.65 12.03
C VAL A 326 0.60 22.05 11.41
N ILE A 327 0.50 22.12 10.07
CA ILE A 327 0.65 23.37 9.32
C ILE A 327 -0.59 24.25 9.47
N LEU A 328 -1.77 23.66 9.74
CA LEU A 328 -2.96 24.44 10.13
C LEU A 328 -2.69 25.33 11.34
N GLY A 329 -1.95 24.84 12.34
CA GLY A 329 -1.54 25.63 13.51
C GLY A 329 -0.70 26.85 13.13
N ILE A 330 0.13 26.75 12.09
CA ILE A 330 0.92 27.90 11.58
C ILE A 330 0.00 28.85 10.81
N ALA A 331 -0.89 28.34 9.97
CA ALA A 331 -1.78 29.14 9.15
C ALA A 331 -2.74 30.02 9.95
N VAL A 332 -3.18 29.51 11.14
CA VAL A 332 -4.04 30.28 12.08
C VAL A 332 -3.43 31.61 12.48
N ASN A 333 -2.09 31.69 12.59
CA ASN A 333 -1.43 32.92 13.05
C ASN A 333 -1.74 34.13 12.17
N TYR A 334 -1.87 33.97 10.86
CA TYR A 334 -2.12 35.09 9.94
C TYR A 334 -3.46 35.80 10.20
N PRO A 335 -4.62 35.11 10.15
CA PRO A 335 -5.89 35.75 10.46
C PRO A 335 -6.01 36.16 11.93
N LEU A 336 -5.41 35.40 12.87
CA LEU A 336 -5.41 35.72 14.28
C LEU A 336 -4.70 37.05 14.56
N HIS A 337 -3.48 37.23 14.02
CA HIS A 337 -2.75 38.49 14.16
C HIS A 337 -3.52 39.69 13.58
N PHE A 338 -4.13 39.51 12.42
CA PHE A 338 -4.93 40.57 11.80
C PHE A 338 -6.14 40.96 12.67
N ILE A 339 -6.91 39.97 13.14
CA ILE A 339 -8.10 40.21 13.97
C ILE A 339 -7.72 40.74 15.36
N ALA A 340 -6.66 40.21 15.98
CA ALA A 340 -6.17 40.71 17.26
C ALA A 340 -5.70 42.18 17.15
N HIS A 341 -5.03 42.54 16.05
CA HIS A 341 -4.58 43.93 15.84
C HIS A 341 -5.76 44.88 15.65
N LEU A 342 -6.88 44.44 15.04
CA LEU A 342 -8.09 45.23 14.90
C LEU A 342 -8.74 45.62 16.27
N THR A 343 -8.45 44.91 17.35
CA THR A 343 -8.91 45.28 18.70
C THR A 343 -8.23 46.55 19.21
N HIS A 344 -6.99 46.80 18.77
CA HIS A 344 -6.21 47.98 19.16
C HIS A 344 -6.26 49.09 18.10
N THR A 345 -6.36 48.70 16.81
CA THR A 345 -6.44 49.65 15.71
C THR A 345 -7.73 49.39 14.89
N PRO A 346 -8.86 50.07 15.28
CA PRO A 346 -10.17 49.79 14.65
C PRO A 346 -10.27 50.12 13.15
N GLN A 347 -9.34 50.91 12.63
CA GLN A 347 -9.31 51.28 11.22
C GLN A 347 -8.65 50.15 10.41
N LYS A 348 -9.43 49.37 9.70
CA LYS A 348 -8.99 48.21 8.90
C LYS A 348 -7.82 48.52 7.95
N LYS A 349 -7.86 49.73 7.31
CA LYS A 349 -6.79 50.16 6.40
C LYS A 349 -5.46 50.41 7.09
N GLN A 350 -5.49 50.98 8.30
CA GLN A 350 -4.31 51.25 9.09
C GLN A 350 -3.72 49.93 9.62
N ALA A 351 -4.56 49.04 10.20
CA ALA A 351 -4.18 47.72 10.63
C ALA A 351 -3.51 46.92 9.51
N LEU A 352 -4.08 46.97 8.30
CA LEU A 352 -3.51 46.31 7.12
C LEU A 352 -2.13 46.87 6.77
N ARG A 353 -1.96 48.22 6.81
CA ARG A 353 -0.69 48.87 6.50
C ARG A 353 0.42 48.49 7.50
N GLU A 354 0.09 48.37 8.77
CA GLU A 354 1.02 48.02 9.83
C GLU A 354 1.42 46.54 9.81
N LEU A 355 0.49 45.66 9.43
CA LEU A 355 0.69 44.21 9.45
C LEU A 355 1.21 43.60 8.13
N ILE A 356 1.07 44.29 6.99
CA ILE A 356 1.40 43.70 5.70
C ILE A 356 2.87 43.26 5.60
N MET A 357 3.81 44.07 6.10
CA MET A 357 5.23 43.72 6.07
C MET A 357 5.60 42.57 7.02
N PRO A 358 5.22 42.61 8.32
CA PRO A 358 5.49 41.47 9.22
C PRO A 358 4.88 40.17 8.73
N LEU A 359 3.61 40.18 8.30
CA LEU A 359 2.93 38.98 7.83
C LEU A 359 3.54 38.47 6.52
N PHE A 360 3.90 39.36 5.58
CA PHE A 360 4.50 38.99 4.32
C PHE A 360 5.90 38.41 4.48
N VAL A 361 6.76 39.02 5.29
CA VAL A 361 8.11 38.52 5.55
C VAL A 361 8.05 37.18 6.29
N GLY A 362 7.21 37.05 7.32
CA GLY A 362 6.99 35.81 8.05
C GLY A 362 6.46 34.67 7.13
N ASN A 363 5.57 35.04 6.19
CA ASN A 363 5.03 34.05 5.23
C ASN A 363 6.13 33.60 4.24
N ILE A 364 6.89 34.52 3.64
CA ILE A 364 7.94 34.19 2.65
C ILE A 364 8.99 33.25 3.27
N THR A 365 9.43 33.50 4.50
CA THR A 365 10.42 32.64 5.16
C THR A 365 9.87 31.24 5.39
N THR A 366 8.61 31.12 5.82
CA THR A 366 7.97 29.83 6.10
C THR A 366 7.66 29.08 4.79
N VAL A 367 7.12 29.77 3.80
CA VAL A 367 6.89 29.19 2.46
C VAL A 367 8.20 28.76 1.81
N GLY A 368 9.29 29.57 1.93
CA GLY A 368 10.61 29.20 1.44
C GLY A 368 11.16 27.94 2.09
N ALA A 369 10.96 27.77 3.40
CA ALA A 369 11.34 26.56 4.11
C ALA A 369 10.57 25.31 3.60
N PHE A 370 9.26 25.41 3.32
CA PHE A 370 8.50 24.31 2.74
C PHE A 370 8.86 24.06 1.27
N LEU A 371 9.08 25.10 0.48
CA LEU A 371 9.53 24.95 -0.92
C LEU A 371 10.89 24.27 -1.03
N ALA A 372 11.75 24.35 -0.01
CA ALA A 372 13.01 23.62 0.04
C ALA A 372 12.83 22.09 0.04
N LEU A 373 11.63 21.57 0.32
CA LEU A 373 11.30 20.15 0.19
C LEU A 373 11.03 19.72 -1.27
N VAL A 374 10.71 20.67 -2.16
CA VAL A 374 10.30 20.36 -3.54
C VAL A 374 11.43 19.72 -4.39
N PRO A 375 12.71 20.10 -4.25
CA PRO A 375 13.81 19.46 -4.98
C PRO A 375 14.12 18.03 -4.51
N LEU A 376 13.59 17.55 -3.37
CA LEU A 376 13.86 16.23 -2.85
C LEU A 376 13.28 15.14 -3.78
N GLN A 377 13.85 13.95 -3.73
CA GLN A 377 13.40 12.83 -4.59
C GLN A 377 12.14 12.15 -4.08
N SER A 378 11.82 12.27 -2.78
CA SER A 378 10.61 11.71 -2.18
C SER A 378 9.35 12.45 -2.67
N VAL A 379 8.42 11.72 -3.27
CA VAL A 379 7.14 12.27 -3.77
C VAL A 379 6.32 12.87 -2.62
N ALA A 380 6.23 12.17 -1.50
CA ALA A 380 5.47 12.63 -0.33
C ALA A 380 6.04 13.93 0.27
N LEU A 381 7.37 14.08 0.31
CA LEU A 381 7.99 15.32 0.81
C LEU A 381 7.79 16.50 -0.17
N LYS A 382 7.82 16.25 -1.48
CA LYS A 382 7.44 17.26 -2.49
C LYS A 382 6.01 17.73 -2.31
N ASP A 383 5.08 16.79 -2.21
CA ASP A 383 3.67 17.09 -2.03
C ASP A 383 3.42 17.83 -0.72
N LEU A 384 4.11 17.45 0.36
CA LEU A 384 4.06 18.17 1.64
C LEU A 384 4.56 19.60 1.51
N GLY A 385 5.69 19.81 0.83
CA GLY A 385 6.26 21.13 0.58
C GLY A 385 5.33 22.02 -0.24
N LEU A 386 4.77 21.49 -1.33
CA LEU A 386 3.82 22.20 -2.18
C LEU A 386 2.51 22.51 -1.46
N PHE A 387 1.92 21.49 -0.80
CA PHE A 387 0.68 21.67 -0.04
C PHE A 387 0.82 22.76 1.02
N SER A 388 1.88 22.67 1.84
CA SER A 388 2.14 23.62 2.90
C SER A 388 2.35 25.04 2.38
N SER A 389 3.10 25.17 1.30
CA SER A 389 3.33 26.45 0.63
C SER A 389 2.04 27.06 0.10
N PHE A 390 1.22 26.27 -0.59
CA PHE A 390 -0.08 26.73 -1.09
C PHE A 390 -1.07 27.07 0.04
N LEU A 391 -1.08 26.30 1.14
CA LEU A 391 -1.89 26.57 2.31
C LEU A 391 -1.57 27.96 2.89
N LEU A 392 -0.29 28.23 3.10
CA LEU A 392 0.18 29.49 3.69
C LEU A 392 -0.03 30.67 2.72
N ILE A 393 0.27 30.48 1.43
CA ILE A 393 0.02 31.50 0.40
C ILE A 393 -1.49 31.79 0.29
N GLY A 394 -2.31 30.76 0.22
CA GLY A 394 -3.76 30.90 0.18
C GLY A 394 -4.28 31.66 1.41
N THR A 395 -3.89 31.25 2.60
CA THR A 395 -4.33 31.90 3.84
C THR A 395 -3.92 33.37 3.89
N ILE A 396 -2.67 33.72 3.56
CA ILE A 396 -2.23 35.13 3.58
C ILE A 396 -2.93 35.97 2.49
N VAL A 397 -3.15 35.42 1.32
CA VAL A 397 -3.93 36.07 0.25
C VAL A 397 -5.34 36.39 0.74
N PHE A 398 -6.00 35.42 1.38
CA PHE A 398 -7.31 35.66 1.97
C PHE A 398 -7.28 36.74 3.03
N VAL A 399 -6.31 36.69 3.96
CA VAL A 399 -6.18 37.65 5.08
C VAL A 399 -5.91 39.08 4.58
N LEU A 400 -5.07 39.24 3.55
CA LEU A 400 -4.70 40.56 3.06
C LEU A 400 -5.70 41.14 2.06
N ILE A 401 -6.41 40.32 1.29
CA ILE A 401 -7.28 40.77 0.21
C ILE A 401 -8.76 40.71 0.63
N TYR A 402 -9.24 39.60 1.13
CA TYR A 402 -10.68 39.38 1.38
C TYR A 402 -11.11 39.70 2.81
N LEU A 403 -10.35 39.28 3.81
CA LEU A 403 -10.72 39.45 5.22
C LEU A 403 -10.97 40.90 5.65
N PRO A 404 -10.25 41.94 5.17
CA PRO A 404 -10.52 43.35 5.51
C PRO A 404 -11.87 43.85 5.00
N HIS A 405 -12.49 43.19 4.03
CA HIS A 405 -13.76 43.58 3.43
C HIS A 405 -14.96 42.81 4.03
N LEU A 406 -14.71 41.75 4.82
CA LEU A 406 -15.69 41.00 5.59
C LEU A 406 -15.87 41.57 7.00
#